data_f631f1638a625e700333b0357967f11f
#
_entry.id   f631f1638a625e700333b0357967f11f
#
_cell.length_a   1.000
_cell.length_b   1.000
_cell.length_c   1.000
_cell.angle_alpha   90.00
_cell.angle_beta   90.00
_cell.angle_gamma   90.00
#
_symmetry.space_group_name_H-M   'P 1'
#
loop_
_entity.id
_entity.type
_entity.pdbx_description
1 polymer ?
#
loop_
_entity_poly.entity_id
_entity_poly.type
_entity_poly.pdbx_seq_one_letter_code
_entity_poly.pdbx_strand_id
1 'polypeptide(L)'
;MLEAGIKGEQSVEVVYENTATAVGSGVLEVFGTPCMLALMEKTASESVAPYLEEGCGSVGTQVTISHVAATPIGMTVRCETELTEVDGRRLVFKVAAYDEAG
;
A
#
# COMPACT_ATOMS: atom_id res chain seq x y z
N MET A 1 -0.17 21.47 -4.61
CA MET A 1 1.00 21.30 -5.47
C MET A 1 1.73 20.03 -5.09
N LEU A 2 2.13 19.22 -6.07
CA LEU A 2 2.89 17.99 -5.80
C LEU A 2 4.32 18.31 -5.42
N GLU A 3 4.72 17.88 -4.24
CA GLU A 3 6.08 18.07 -3.74
C GLU A 3 6.49 16.83 -2.95
N ALA A 4 7.78 16.51 -2.98
CA ALA A 4 8.30 15.45 -2.13
C ALA A 4 8.00 15.75 -0.66
N GLY A 5 7.73 14.71 0.12
CA GLY A 5 7.38 14.84 1.53
C GLY A 5 5.91 14.61 1.84
N ILE A 6 5.04 14.52 0.82
CA ILE A 6 3.62 14.20 1.04
C ILE A 6 3.53 12.79 1.62
N LYS A 7 2.81 12.65 2.73
CA LYS A 7 2.68 11.37 3.43
C LYS A 7 1.25 10.86 3.38
N GLY A 8 1.10 9.53 3.40
CA GLY A 8 -0.18 8.87 3.50
C GLY A 8 -0.14 7.76 4.54
N GLU A 9 -1.28 7.45 5.11
CA GLU A 9 -1.42 6.37 6.06
C GLU A 9 -2.80 5.77 5.97
N GLN A 10 -2.89 4.45 5.92
CA GLN A 10 -4.15 3.71 5.97
C GLN A 10 -3.93 2.39 6.69
N SER A 11 -5.01 1.84 7.24
CA SER A 11 -4.97 0.56 7.94
C SER A 11 -6.07 -0.35 7.42
N VAL A 12 -5.84 -1.65 7.53
CA VAL A 12 -6.83 -2.66 7.17
C VAL A 12 -6.75 -3.81 8.17
N GLU A 13 -7.90 -4.34 8.55
CA GLU A 13 -7.94 -5.55 9.38
C GLU A 13 -7.76 -6.76 8.48
N VAL A 14 -6.98 -7.74 8.92
CA VAL A 14 -6.83 -8.99 8.19
C VAL A 14 -8.06 -9.84 8.45
N VAL A 15 -8.81 -10.11 7.40
CA VAL A 15 -10.00 -10.96 7.41
C VAL A 15 -9.81 -12.05 6.37
N TYR A 16 -10.69 -13.07 6.34
CA TYR A 16 -10.51 -14.19 5.41
C TYR A 16 -10.34 -13.70 3.96
N GLU A 17 -11.14 -12.72 3.54
CA GLU A 17 -11.20 -12.26 2.15
C GLU A 17 -9.90 -11.64 1.65
N ASN A 18 -9.03 -11.16 2.55
CA ASN A 18 -7.73 -10.61 2.13
C ASN A 18 -6.55 -11.51 2.51
N THR A 19 -6.82 -12.79 2.77
CA THR A 19 -5.76 -13.76 3.02
C THR A 19 -5.16 -14.28 1.71
N ALA A 20 -3.95 -14.81 1.80
CA ALA A 20 -3.28 -15.45 0.67
C ALA A 20 -4.14 -16.56 0.08
N THR A 21 -4.79 -17.36 0.92
CA THR A 21 -5.68 -18.43 0.49
C THR A 21 -6.86 -17.89 -0.33
N ALA A 22 -7.53 -16.85 0.16
CA ALA A 22 -8.72 -16.30 -0.48
C ALA A 22 -8.41 -15.68 -1.84
N VAL A 23 -7.23 -15.06 -2.00
CA VAL A 23 -6.85 -14.41 -3.27
C VAL A 23 -5.99 -15.30 -4.16
N GLY A 24 -5.73 -16.55 -3.75
CA GLY A 24 -5.02 -17.50 -4.58
C GLY A 24 -3.52 -17.31 -4.65
N SER A 25 -2.92 -16.57 -3.71
CA SER A 25 -1.48 -16.30 -3.72
C SER A 25 -0.69 -17.23 -2.80
N GLY A 26 -1.36 -18.15 -2.10
CA GLY A 26 -0.72 -19.11 -1.22
C GLY A 26 -1.73 -20.02 -0.57
N VAL A 27 -1.30 -20.80 0.41
CA VAL A 27 -2.15 -21.80 1.08
C VAL A 27 -2.40 -21.50 2.56
N LEU A 28 -1.85 -20.39 3.07
CA LEU A 28 -2.02 -20.00 4.47
C LEU A 28 -3.05 -18.89 4.61
N GLU A 29 -3.77 -18.90 5.73
CA GLU A 29 -4.77 -17.86 6.03
C GLU A 29 -4.11 -16.68 6.74
N VAL A 30 -3.19 -16.03 6.04
CA VAL A 30 -2.49 -14.83 6.49
C VAL A 30 -2.66 -13.75 5.44
N PHE A 31 -2.41 -12.49 5.81
CA PHE A 31 -2.56 -11.36 4.88
C PHE A 31 -1.81 -11.61 3.58
N GLY A 32 -2.52 -11.56 2.46
CA GLY A 32 -1.96 -11.89 1.16
C GLY A 32 -1.04 -10.81 0.61
N THR A 33 0.08 -11.21 -0.01
CA THR A 33 1.01 -10.25 -0.61
C THR A 33 0.32 -9.34 -1.64
N PRO A 34 -0.57 -9.86 -2.53
CA PRO A 34 -1.30 -8.97 -3.44
C PRO A 34 -2.18 -7.95 -2.70
N CYS A 35 -2.72 -8.33 -1.54
CA CYS A 35 -3.54 -7.42 -0.74
C CYS A 35 -2.69 -6.36 -0.04
N MET A 36 -1.49 -6.73 0.41
CA MET A 36 -0.52 -5.78 0.95
C MET A 36 -0.12 -4.76 -0.12
N LEU A 37 0.16 -5.23 -1.33
CA LEU A 37 0.48 -4.35 -2.45
C LEU A 37 -0.68 -3.41 -2.77
N ALA A 38 -1.91 -3.94 -2.82
CA ALA A 38 -3.09 -3.12 -3.07
C ALA A 38 -3.26 -2.03 -2.01
N LEU A 39 -3.02 -2.35 -0.74
CA LEU A 39 -3.07 -1.39 0.35
C LEU A 39 -2.02 -0.29 0.15
N MET A 40 -0.79 -0.66 -0.21
CA MET A 40 0.29 0.29 -0.47
C MET A 40 -0.04 1.20 -1.65
N GLU A 41 -0.55 0.63 -2.75
CA GLU A 41 -0.93 1.41 -3.93
C GLU A 41 -2.07 2.37 -3.63
N LYS A 42 -3.09 1.90 -2.90
CA LYS A 42 -4.23 2.73 -2.51
C LYS A 42 -3.79 3.88 -1.61
N THR A 43 -2.96 3.60 -0.62
CA THR A 43 -2.47 4.61 0.31
C THR A 43 -1.67 5.67 -0.42
N ALA A 44 -0.75 5.27 -1.30
CA ALA A 44 0.06 6.20 -2.08
C ALA A 44 -0.82 7.03 -3.03
N SER A 45 -1.72 6.39 -3.76
CA SER A 45 -2.60 7.07 -4.71
C SER A 45 -3.47 8.11 -4.03
N GLU A 46 -4.09 7.74 -2.90
CA GLU A 46 -4.98 8.66 -2.18
C GLU A 46 -4.22 9.79 -1.51
N SER A 47 -2.95 9.56 -1.15
CA SER A 47 -2.13 10.61 -0.52
C SER A 47 -1.86 11.79 -1.46
N VAL A 48 -1.79 11.54 -2.76
CA VAL A 48 -1.49 12.59 -3.76
C VAL A 48 -2.73 13.07 -4.51
N ALA A 49 -3.85 12.35 -4.42
CA ALA A 49 -5.06 12.70 -5.17
C ALA A 49 -5.49 14.17 -5.01
N PRO A 50 -5.46 14.78 -3.80
CA PRO A 50 -5.84 16.19 -3.64
C PRO A 50 -4.91 17.17 -4.36
N TYR A 51 -3.72 16.74 -4.77
CA TYR A 51 -2.71 17.59 -5.39
C TYR A 51 -2.64 17.40 -6.90
N LEU A 52 -3.43 16.49 -7.46
CA LEU A 52 -3.49 16.25 -8.90
C LEU A 52 -4.53 17.17 -9.51
N GLU A 53 -4.38 17.44 -10.82
CA GLU A 53 -5.39 18.21 -11.55
C GLU A 53 -6.69 17.43 -11.59
N GLU A 54 -7.80 18.18 -11.65
CA GLU A 54 -9.13 17.57 -11.73
C GLU A 54 -9.21 16.62 -12.93
N GLY A 55 -9.75 15.43 -12.69
CA GLY A 55 -9.85 14.40 -13.72
C GLY A 55 -8.61 13.55 -13.90
N CYS A 56 -7.52 13.85 -13.17
CA CYS A 56 -6.30 13.06 -13.23
C CYS A 56 -6.21 12.07 -12.07
N GLY A 57 -5.58 10.95 -12.34
CA GLY A 57 -5.31 9.93 -11.33
C GLY A 57 -3.90 9.41 -11.47
N SER A 58 -3.54 8.45 -10.65
CA SER A 58 -2.22 7.81 -10.72
C SER A 58 -2.39 6.30 -10.79
N VAL A 59 -1.43 5.63 -11.44
CA VAL A 59 -1.39 4.17 -11.54
C VAL A 59 0.03 3.70 -11.24
N GLY A 60 0.12 2.53 -10.61
CA GLY A 60 1.42 1.90 -10.37
C GLY A 60 1.96 1.30 -11.66
N THR A 61 3.22 1.56 -11.97
CA THR A 61 3.89 1.00 -13.15
C THR A 61 5.08 0.13 -12.79
N GLN A 62 5.63 0.32 -11.60
CA GLN A 62 6.76 -0.48 -11.13
C GLN A 62 6.72 -0.55 -9.61
N VAL A 63 6.89 -1.76 -9.07
CA VAL A 63 6.87 -1.99 -7.62
C VAL A 63 7.96 -2.97 -7.27
N THR A 64 8.67 -2.66 -6.20
CA THR A 64 9.61 -3.60 -5.56
C THR A 64 9.23 -3.67 -4.09
N ILE A 65 8.82 -4.85 -3.63
CA ILE A 65 8.41 -5.04 -2.23
C ILE A 65 9.00 -6.33 -1.68
N SER A 66 9.10 -6.36 -0.35
CA SER A 66 9.42 -7.58 0.41
C SER A 66 8.34 -7.79 1.45
N HIS A 67 7.81 -9.01 1.52
CA HIS A 67 6.81 -9.39 2.50
C HIS A 67 7.50 -10.32 3.50
N VAL A 68 8.04 -9.75 4.57
CA VAL A 68 9.01 -10.43 5.43
C VAL A 68 8.40 -11.14 6.64
N ALA A 69 7.13 -10.89 6.94
CA ALA A 69 6.45 -11.52 8.07
C ALA A 69 4.98 -11.76 7.73
N ALA A 70 4.43 -12.86 8.24
CA ALA A 70 3.03 -13.20 8.03
C ALA A 70 2.16 -12.53 9.09
N THR A 71 0.99 -12.03 8.68
CA THR A 71 0.03 -11.42 9.61
C THR A 71 -1.26 -12.23 9.60
N PRO A 72 -1.65 -12.82 10.74
CA PRO A 72 -2.85 -13.67 10.79
C PRO A 72 -4.14 -12.86 10.83
N ILE A 73 -5.25 -13.56 10.59
CA ILE A 73 -6.59 -12.98 10.70
C ILE A 73 -6.78 -12.40 12.09
N GLY A 74 -7.41 -11.23 12.16
CA GLY A 74 -7.72 -10.53 13.42
C GLY A 74 -6.74 -9.41 13.74
N MET A 75 -5.56 -9.41 13.15
CA MET A 75 -4.61 -8.31 13.33
C MET A 75 -4.89 -7.18 12.33
N THR A 76 -4.46 -5.98 12.69
CA THR A 76 -4.57 -4.80 11.82
C THR A 76 -3.22 -4.51 11.20
N VAL A 77 -3.21 -4.27 9.89
CA VAL A 77 -2.02 -3.85 9.14
C VAL A 77 -2.13 -2.35 8.86
N ARG A 78 -1.09 -1.61 9.24
CA ARG A 78 -0.98 -0.18 8.99
C ARG A 78 0.04 0.06 7.89
N CYS A 79 -0.33 0.84 6.89
CA CYS A 79 0.54 1.19 5.78
C CYS A 79 0.86 2.69 5.83
N GLU A 80 2.13 3.01 5.65
CA GLU A 80 2.62 4.39 5.58
C GLU A 80 3.32 4.60 4.25
N THR A 81 3.08 5.75 3.63
CA THR A 81 3.72 6.11 2.36
C THR A 81 4.29 7.51 2.45
N GLU A 82 5.33 7.74 1.65
CA GLU A 82 5.91 9.08 1.50
C GLU A 82 6.30 9.28 0.05
N LEU A 83 5.84 10.38 -0.54
CA LEU A 83 6.27 10.78 -1.88
C LEU A 83 7.70 11.30 -1.77
N THR A 84 8.65 10.59 -2.40
CA THR A 84 10.07 10.93 -2.28
C THR A 84 10.62 11.65 -3.50
N GLU A 85 9.98 11.52 -4.66
CA GLU A 85 10.46 12.16 -5.88
C GLU A 85 9.30 12.50 -6.81
N VAL A 86 9.36 13.68 -7.40
CA VAL A 86 8.43 14.11 -8.45
C VAL A 86 9.26 14.51 -9.65
N ASP A 87 9.05 13.82 -10.78
CA ASP A 87 9.76 14.10 -12.03
C ASP A 87 8.74 14.09 -13.16
N GLY A 88 8.16 15.26 -13.45
CA GLY A 88 7.10 15.37 -14.43
C GLY A 88 5.89 14.54 -14.02
N ARG A 89 5.57 13.52 -14.82
CA ARG A 89 4.46 12.60 -14.53
C ARG A 89 4.87 11.42 -13.67
N ARG A 90 6.17 11.30 -13.38
CA ARG A 90 6.70 10.17 -12.62
C ARG A 90 6.74 10.52 -11.14
N LEU A 91 6.08 9.70 -10.33
CA LEU A 91 6.07 9.85 -8.87
C LEU A 91 6.72 8.62 -8.26
N VAL A 92 7.60 8.83 -7.29
CA VAL A 92 8.25 7.74 -6.57
C VAL A 92 7.86 7.82 -5.11
N PHE A 93 7.41 6.68 -4.57
CA PHE A 93 6.98 6.58 -3.17
C PHE A 93 7.84 5.59 -2.42
N LYS A 94 8.13 5.92 -1.17
CA LYS A 94 8.61 4.95 -0.20
C LYS A 94 7.39 4.45 0.57
N VAL A 95 7.23 3.13 0.67
CA VAL A 95 6.07 2.52 1.33
C VAL A 95 6.54 1.52 2.37
N ALA A 96 5.77 1.39 3.44
CA ALA A 96 6.03 0.40 4.49
C ALA A 96 4.70 -0.01 5.12
N ALA A 97 4.60 -1.28 5.50
CA ALA A 97 3.42 -1.80 6.18
C ALA A 97 3.86 -2.53 7.44
N TYR A 98 3.08 -2.37 8.51
CA TYR A 98 3.36 -2.93 9.83
C TYR A 98 2.10 -3.57 10.37
N ASP A 99 2.24 -4.70 11.06
CA ASP A 99 1.14 -5.25 11.85
C ASP A 99 1.30 -4.85 13.32
N GLU A 100 0.48 -5.44 14.20
CA GLU A 100 0.49 -5.07 15.62
C GLU A 100 1.76 -5.56 16.35
N ALA A 101 2.51 -6.44 15.73
CA ALA A 101 3.76 -6.94 16.28
C ALA A 101 4.97 -6.08 15.85
N GLY A 102 4.77 -5.16 14.93
CA GLY A 102 5.85 -4.23 14.52
C GLY A 102 6.30 -4.30 13.09
#